data_16932881d2be040402478e5328fb83b8
#
_entry.id   16932881d2be040402478e5328fb83b8
#
_cell.length_a   1.000
_cell.length_b   1.000
_cell.length_c   1.000
_cell.angle_alpha   90.00
_cell.angle_beta   90.00
_cell.angle_gamma   90.00
#
_symmetry.space_group_name_H-M   'P 1'
#
loop_
_entity.id
_entity.type
_entity.pdbx_description
1 polymer ?
#
loop_
_entity_poly.entity_id
_entity_poly.type
_entity_poly.pdbx_seq_one_letter_code
_entity_poly.pdbx_strand_id
1 'polypeptide(L)'
;MQNRYRGTAITACFVVGVVLFLTVGQALGQSSTYQAERTTDGKPNLNGIWQTMNTANWDLQDHPAYPGLPIGGAIGAVPPGQGVVVGNDIPYQDWAMEQKDKNFTNRLTEDPEAKCYLPGVPRATYMPYPFQIIQGTEKMLIAYGYAEAVRTVHLDKENPEPAPIDSWMGRSHGTWDGETLVVEVAGFNGEAWLDRAGNFHGSGLRVTERYTPISPNALMYEATLEDPDVYTRPWTIKMPLYRRLEENARLIEYKCIEFSEELLYGHLRKESGQ
;
A
#
# COMPACT_ATOMS: atom_id res chain seq x y z
N MET A 1 70.05 7.72 -39.10
CA MET A 1 69.65 7.51 -37.71
C MET A 1 68.49 8.39 -37.40
N GLN A 2 67.32 8.14 -37.95
CA GLN A 2 66.07 8.85 -37.61
C GLN A 2 64.87 7.94 -37.92
N ASN A 3 64.48 7.05 -37.01
CA ASN A 3 63.17 6.38 -37.12
C ASN A 3 62.89 5.43 -35.94
N ARG A 4 63.32 5.77 -34.71
CA ARG A 4 63.05 4.89 -33.52
C ARG A 4 62.20 5.51 -32.44
N TYR A 5 61.73 6.77 -32.56
CA TYR A 5 60.95 7.43 -31.48
C TYR A 5 59.49 7.72 -31.80
N ARG A 6 58.96 7.31 -32.98
CA ARG A 6 57.55 7.54 -33.32
C ARG A 6 56.58 6.43 -32.86
N GLY A 7 57.10 5.25 -32.52
CA GLY A 7 56.27 4.11 -32.10
C GLY A 7 55.87 4.12 -30.62
N THR A 8 56.75 4.68 -29.76
CA THR A 8 56.54 4.62 -28.29
C THR A 8 55.56 5.67 -27.76
N ALA A 9 55.44 6.82 -28.44
CA ALA A 9 54.54 7.88 -28.03
C ALA A 9 53.06 7.56 -28.31
N ILE A 10 52.77 6.84 -29.38
CA ILE A 10 51.40 6.46 -29.77
C ILE A 10 50.85 5.35 -28.85
N THR A 11 51.72 4.40 -28.45
CA THR A 11 51.31 3.31 -27.53
C THR A 11 51.05 3.81 -26.12
N ALA A 12 51.81 4.82 -25.65
CA ALA A 12 51.59 5.45 -24.34
C ALA A 12 50.27 6.22 -24.24
N CYS A 13 49.89 6.93 -25.33
CA CYS A 13 48.60 7.66 -25.36
C CYS A 13 47.40 6.73 -25.41
N PHE A 14 47.50 5.54 -26.04
CA PHE A 14 46.40 4.58 -26.07
C PHE A 14 46.18 3.89 -24.74
N VAL A 15 47.23 3.57 -23.99
CA VAL A 15 47.11 2.94 -22.65
C VAL A 15 46.56 3.91 -21.64
N VAL A 16 46.96 5.19 -21.67
CA VAL A 16 46.42 6.22 -20.78
C VAL A 16 44.93 6.52 -21.08
N GLY A 17 44.55 6.52 -22.36
CA GLY A 17 43.17 6.71 -22.80
C GLY A 17 42.25 5.55 -22.37
N VAL A 18 42.70 4.31 -22.43
CA VAL A 18 41.92 3.12 -21.99
C VAL A 18 41.81 3.04 -20.48
N VAL A 19 42.85 3.42 -19.72
CA VAL A 19 42.76 3.47 -18.24
C VAL A 19 41.86 4.59 -17.76
N LEU A 20 41.80 5.74 -18.42
CA LEU A 20 40.86 6.82 -18.10
C LEU A 20 39.40 6.44 -18.43
N PHE A 21 39.15 5.65 -19.46
CA PHE A 21 37.79 5.17 -19.78
C PHE A 21 37.29 4.09 -18.83
N LEU A 22 38.15 3.30 -18.19
CA LEU A 22 37.77 2.27 -17.21
C LEU A 22 37.47 2.84 -15.81
N THR A 23 37.92 4.04 -15.52
CA THR A 23 37.63 4.67 -14.20
C THR A 23 36.37 5.54 -14.19
N VAL A 24 35.78 5.88 -15.33
CA VAL A 24 34.54 6.66 -15.42
C VAL A 24 33.29 5.77 -15.34
N GLY A 25 33.43 4.43 -15.47
CA GLY A 25 32.33 3.47 -15.52
C GLY A 25 31.73 3.08 -14.15
N GLN A 26 32.26 3.54 -13.02
CA GLN A 26 31.77 3.13 -11.69
C GLN A 26 31.08 4.24 -10.87
N ALA A 27 30.86 5.41 -11.43
CA ALA A 27 30.24 6.54 -10.73
C ALA A 27 28.73 6.74 -11.04
N LEU A 28 28.10 5.85 -11.79
CA LEU A 28 26.68 5.94 -12.11
C LEU A 28 25.94 4.76 -11.49
N GLY A 29 25.54 4.88 -10.22
CA GLY A 29 24.66 3.87 -9.66
C GLY A 29 24.57 3.70 -8.16
N GLN A 30 25.07 4.63 -7.36
CA GLN A 30 24.60 4.72 -5.98
C GLN A 30 23.53 5.81 -5.90
N SER A 31 22.27 5.44 -6.14
CA SER A 31 21.18 6.22 -5.58
C SER A 31 21.40 6.18 -4.07
N SER A 32 21.82 7.29 -3.49
CA SER A 32 21.92 7.38 -2.02
C SER A 32 20.53 7.07 -1.48
N THR A 33 20.37 5.90 -0.87
CA THR A 33 19.14 5.56 -0.16
C THR A 33 18.92 6.68 0.85
N TYR A 34 17.74 7.33 0.80
CA TYR A 34 17.41 8.37 1.75
C TYR A 34 17.52 7.81 3.17
N GLN A 35 18.25 8.51 4.04
CA GLN A 35 18.33 8.18 5.45
C GLN A 35 17.35 9.06 6.21
N ALA A 36 16.37 8.44 6.85
CA ALA A 36 15.40 9.15 7.66
C ALA A 36 16.03 9.74 8.93
N GLU A 37 15.42 10.80 9.46
CA GLU A 37 15.70 11.24 10.83
C GLU A 37 15.53 10.07 11.79
N ARG A 38 16.23 10.11 12.92
CA ARG A 38 16.21 9.02 13.90
C ARG A 38 15.33 9.38 15.09
N THR A 39 14.62 8.40 15.58
CA THR A 39 14.03 8.42 16.93
C THR A 39 15.10 8.27 18.00
N THR A 40 14.73 8.46 19.26
CA THR A 40 15.66 8.39 20.40
C THR A 40 16.32 7.00 20.58
N ASP A 41 15.69 5.95 20.07
CA ASP A 41 16.22 4.58 20.03
C ASP A 41 17.01 4.28 18.74
N GLY A 42 17.28 5.29 17.92
CA GLY A 42 18.11 5.20 16.71
C GLY A 42 17.43 4.57 15.50
N LYS A 43 16.14 4.30 15.56
CA LYS A 43 15.36 3.77 14.41
C LYS A 43 14.91 4.88 13.48
N PRO A 44 14.64 4.58 12.18
CA PRO A 44 14.06 5.54 11.27
C PRO A 44 12.76 6.13 11.84
N ASN A 45 12.60 7.44 11.77
CA ASN A 45 11.43 8.12 12.32
C ASN A 45 10.27 8.13 11.31
N LEU A 46 9.27 7.30 11.56
CA LEU A 46 8.05 7.21 10.75
C LEU A 46 6.88 8.01 11.35
N ASN A 47 7.08 8.69 12.50
CA ASN A 47 6.02 9.49 13.11
C ASN A 47 5.45 10.50 12.14
N GLY A 48 4.15 10.68 12.16
CA GLY A 48 3.46 11.69 11.36
C GLY A 48 2.09 11.26 10.89
N ILE A 49 1.43 12.17 10.18
CA ILE A 49 0.16 11.90 9.52
C ILE A 49 0.44 11.66 8.05
N TRP A 50 -0.02 10.54 7.54
CA TRP A 50 0.25 10.03 6.21
C TRP A 50 -1.05 9.80 5.44
N GLN A 51 -0.97 9.85 4.11
CA GLN A 51 -2.09 9.55 3.23
C GLN A 51 -1.60 9.02 1.88
N THR A 52 -2.44 8.30 1.19
CA THR A 52 -2.28 7.99 -0.24
C THR A 52 -2.97 9.05 -1.09
N MET A 53 -2.52 9.16 -2.35
CA MET A 53 -3.17 9.99 -3.36
C MET A 53 -3.36 9.17 -4.63
N ASN A 54 -4.18 8.12 -4.54
CA ASN A 54 -4.49 7.19 -5.62
C ASN A 54 -5.94 6.71 -5.54
N THR A 55 -6.33 5.82 -6.43
CA THR A 55 -7.67 5.26 -6.54
C THR A 55 -7.77 3.82 -6.03
N ALA A 56 -6.77 3.32 -5.32
CA ALA A 56 -6.67 1.92 -4.88
C ALA A 56 -7.87 1.43 -4.06
N ASN A 57 -8.54 2.31 -3.30
CA ASN A 57 -9.76 1.91 -2.57
C ASN A 57 -10.95 1.63 -3.50
N TRP A 58 -10.95 2.18 -4.72
CA TRP A 58 -11.97 1.87 -5.71
C TRP A 58 -11.65 0.60 -6.50
N ASP A 59 -10.40 0.49 -6.96
CA ASP A 59 -9.88 -0.71 -7.61
C ASP A 59 -8.35 -0.71 -7.50
N LEU A 60 -7.79 -1.83 -7.07
CA LEU A 60 -6.34 -2.03 -6.96
C LEU A 60 -5.65 -2.14 -8.31
N GLN A 61 -6.38 -2.54 -9.37
CA GLN A 61 -5.86 -2.68 -10.72
C GLN A 61 -6.12 -1.42 -11.55
N ASP A 62 -5.47 -1.31 -12.71
CA ASP A 62 -5.76 -0.26 -13.70
C ASP A 62 -7.22 -0.34 -14.12
N HIS A 63 -7.93 0.78 -14.05
CA HIS A 63 -9.36 0.79 -14.37
C HIS A 63 -9.80 2.09 -15.05
N PRO A 64 -10.75 1.98 -15.99
CA PRO A 64 -11.43 3.15 -16.54
C PRO A 64 -12.42 3.72 -15.51
N ALA A 65 -13.01 4.86 -15.84
CA ALA A 65 -14.16 5.33 -15.08
C ALA A 65 -15.33 4.35 -15.27
N TYR A 66 -15.97 3.97 -14.18
CA TYR A 66 -17.22 3.21 -14.22
C TYR A 66 -18.39 4.14 -13.88
N PRO A 67 -19.45 4.17 -14.69
CA PRO A 67 -20.67 4.86 -14.30
C PRO A 67 -21.29 4.21 -13.08
N GLY A 68 -22.04 4.97 -12.32
CA GLY A 68 -22.91 4.41 -11.29
C GLY A 68 -23.95 3.47 -11.89
N LEU A 69 -24.71 2.79 -11.03
CA LEU A 69 -25.80 1.92 -11.51
C LEU A 69 -26.81 2.72 -12.32
N PRO A 70 -27.38 2.14 -13.40
CA PRO A 70 -28.36 2.85 -14.24
C PRO A 70 -29.52 3.46 -13.46
N ILE A 71 -29.97 2.79 -12.42
CA ILE A 71 -31.04 3.26 -11.51
C ILE A 71 -30.46 4.13 -10.38
N GLY A 72 -29.19 3.96 -10.04
CA GLY A 72 -28.52 4.65 -8.92
C GLY A 72 -27.96 6.03 -9.26
N GLY A 73 -27.96 6.43 -10.52
CA GLY A 73 -27.31 7.69 -10.92
C GLY A 73 -25.81 7.65 -10.66
N ALA A 74 -25.31 8.57 -9.82
CA ALA A 74 -23.89 8.62 -9.45
C ALA A 74 -23.50 7.63 -8.35
N ILE A 75 -24.45 6.97 -7.70
CA ILE A 75 -24.18 6.00 -6.64
C ILE A 75 -23.37 4.83 -7.23
N GLY A 76 -22.24 4.51 -6.59
CA GLY A 76 -21.33 3.47 -7.05
C GLY A 76 -20.50 3.82 -8.29
N ALA A 77 -20.50 5.10 -8.72
CA ALA A 77 -19.57 5.57 -9.74
C ALA A 77 -18.12 5.46 -9.23
N VAL A 78 -17.21 5.06 -10.12
CA VAL A 78 -15.79 4.89 -9.81
C VAL A 78 -14.98 5.82 -10.71
N PRO A 79 -14.09 6.67 -10.17
CA PRO A 79 -13.19 7.48 -10.98
C PRO A 79 -12.20 6.59 -11.73
N PRO A 80 -11.64 7.02 -12.87
CA PRO A 80 -10.58 6.28 -13.53
C PRO A 80 -9.31 6.35 -12.69
N GLY A 81 -8.47 5.31 -12.73
CA GLY A 81 -7.23 5.29 -11.99
C GLY A 81 -6.18 4.31 -12.49
N GLN A 82 -4.95 4.61 -12.13
CA GLN A 82 -3.86 3.65 -12.26
C GLN A 82 -3.87 2.73 -11.05
N GLY A 83 -3.71 1.45 -11.32
CA GLY A 83 -3.58 0.42 -10.29
C GLY A 83 -2.28 0.54 -9.51
N VAL A 84 -2.28 -0.10 -8.38
CA VAL A 84 -1.12 -0.19 -7.48
C VAL A 84 -0.57 -1.62 -7.40
N VAL A 85 -1.20 -2.56 -8.09
CA VAL A 85 -0.76 -3.96 -8.19
C VAL A 85 0.48 -4.04 -9.08
N VAL A 86 1.56 -4.59 -8.58
CA VAL A 86 2.77 -4.80 -9.37
C VAL A 86 2.49 -5.81 -10.49
N GLY A 87 2.63 -5.36 -11.73
CA GLY A 87 2.27 -6.16 -12.90
C GLY A 87 0.78 -6.16 -13.24
N ASN A 88 -0.04 -5.43 -12.50
CA ASN A 88 -1.48 -5.26 -12.73
C ASN A 88 -2.29 -6.59 -12.79
N ASP A 89 -1.79 -7.64 -12.10
CA ASP A 89 -2.39 -8.98 -12.11
C ASP A 89 -2.59 -9.48 -10.67
N ILE A 90 -3.84 -9.79 -10.32
CA ILE A 90 -4.20 -10.46 -9.06
C ILE A 90 -4.48 -11.94 -9.40
N PRO A 91 -3.62 -12.86 -8.94
CA PRO A 91 -3.62 -14.24 -9.40
C PRO A 91 -4.64 -15.10 -8.66
N TYR A 92 -5.92 -14.87 -8.89
CA TYR A 92 -7.00 -15.62 -8.26
C TYR A 92 -7.01 -17.11 -8.63
N GLN A 93 -7.47 -17.94 -7.70
CA GLN A 93 -8.02 -19.26 -8.02
C GLN A 93 -9.30 -19.10 -8.85
N ASP A 94 -9.66 -20.08 -9.67
CA ASP A 94 -10.84 -19.99 -10.55
C ASP A 94 -12.13 -19.64 -9.79
N TRP A 95 -12.39 -20.35 -8.68
CA TRP A 95 -13.57 -20.09 -7.84
C TRP A 95 -13.55 -18.69 -7.21
N ALA A 96 -12.36 -18.18 -6.88
CA ALA A 96 -12.20 -16.88 -6.24
C ALA A 96 -12.42 -15.73 -7.23
N MET A 97 -12.08 -15.92 -8.50
CA MET A 97 -12.44 -14.97 -9.56
C MET A 97 -13.96 -14.85 -9.70
N GLU A 98 -14.69 -15.98 -9.70
CA GLU A 98 -16.15 -15.94 -9.73
C GLU A 98 -16.74 -15.21 -8.50
N GLN A 99 -16.14 -15.42 -7.32
CA GLN A 99 -16.56 -14.74 -6.11
C GLN A 99 -16.30 -13.23 -6.19
N LYS A 100 -15.14 -12.81 -6.69
CA LYS A 100 -14.79 -11.39 -6.93
C LYS A 100 -15.83 -10.72 -7.84
N ASP A 101 -16.28 -11.38 -8.90
CA ASP A 101 -17.28 -10.84 -9.82
C ASP A 101 -18.67 -10.72 -9.16
N LYS A 102 -19.02 -11.66 -8.29
CA LYS A 102 -20.24 -11.56 -7.46
C LYS A 102 -20.14 -10.38 -6.49
N ASN A 103 -19.00 -10.22 -5.83
CA ASN A 103 -18.73 -9.10 -4.94
C ASN A 103 -18.90 -7.77 -5.68
N PHE A 104 -18.27 -7.63 -6.85
CA PHE A 104 -18.40 -6.43 -7.67
C PHE A 104 -19.86 -6.11 -8.04
N THR A 105 -20.62 -7.12 -8.40
CA THR A 105 -22.04 -6.97 -8.75
C THR A 105 -22.86 -6.44 -7.57
N ASN A 106 -22.56 -6.93 -6.37
CA ASN A 106 -23.30 -6.62 -5.14
C ASN A 106 -22.62 -5.56 -4.24
N ARG A 107 -21.58 -4.88 -4.74
CA ARG A 107 -20.72 -4.00 -3.94
C ARG A 107 -21.41 -2.91 -3.13
N LEU A 108 -22.55 -2.42 -3.60
CA LEU A 108 -23.27 -1.35 -2.90
C LEU A 108 -23.97 -1.82 -1.63
N THR A 109 -24.22 -3.12 -1.51
CA THR A 109 -24.91 -3.70 -0.37
C THR A 109 -24.06 -4.67 0.43
N GLU A 110 -23.05 -5.28 -0.20
CA GLU A 110 -22.25 -6.35 0.41
C GLU A 110 -20.84 -5.90 0.82
N ASP A 111 -20.30 -4.80 0.26
CA ASP A 111 -19.00 -4.30 0.69
C ASP A 111 -19.04 -3.97 2.19
N PRO A 112 -18.16 -4.57 3.00
CA PRO A 112 -18.05 -4.27 4.43
C PRO A 112 -17.80 -2.77 4.71
N GLU A 113 -17.15 -2.04 3.80
CA GLU A 113 -16.98 -0.60 3.89
C GLU A 113 -18.33 0.13 3.94
N ALA A 114 -19.29 -0.27 3.09
CA ALA A 114 -20.63 0.33 3.06
C ALA A 114 -21.41 0.10 4.38
N LYS A 115 -21.06 -0.97 5.09
CA LYS A 115 -21.64 -1.36 6.40
C LYS A 115 -20.84 -0.83 7.59
N CYS A 116 -19.82 0.03 7.35
CA CYS A 116 -18.94 0.60 8.38
C CYS A 116 -18.13 -0.41 9.20
N TYR A 117 -17.88 -1.58 8.68
CA TYR A 117 -16.94 -2.52 9.30
C TYR A 117 -15.49 -2.03 9.12
N LEU A 118 -14.60 -2.56 9.96
CA LEU A 118 -13.18 -2.24 9.87
C LEU A 118 -12.61 -2.71 8.52
N PRO A 119 -11.74 -1.89 7.88
CA PRO A 119 -11.32 -2.13 6.50
C PRO A 119 -10.32 -3.28 6.32
N GLY A 120 -9.73 -3.78 7.41
CA GLY A 120 -8.65 -4.76 7.34
C GLY A 120 -7.32 -4.16 6.86
N VAL A 121 -6.29 -5.01 6.80
CA VAL A 121 -4.96 -4.68 6.28
C VAL A 121 -4.77 -5.50 5.00
N PRO A 122 -4.34 -4.89 3.90
CA PRO A 122 -3.73 -3.56 3.77
C PRO A 122 -4.71 -2.42 3.45
N ARG A 123 -6.02 -2.65 3.23
CA ARG A 123 -7.00 -1.65 2.77
C ARG A 123 -7.00 -0.39 3.63
N ALA A 124 -6.88 -0.51 4.95
CA ALA A 124 -6.83 0.64 5.86
C ALA A 124 -5.79 1.70 5.45
N THR A 125 -4.66 1.27 4.88
CA THR A 125 -3.54 2.15 4.53
C THR A 125 -3.80 2.98 3.27
N TYR A 126 -4.61 2.48 2.33
CA TYR A 126 -4.91 3.19 1.08
C TYR A 126 -6.36 3.67 0.94
N MET A 127 -7.14 3.61 2.00
CA MET A 127 -8.42 4.33 1.99
C MET A 127 -8.20 5.84 1.80
N PRO A 128 -9.19 6.57 1.23
CA PRO A 128 -9.05 8.01 0.97
C PRO A 128 -9.14 8.86 2.25
N TYR A 129 -8.57 8.36 3.33
CA TYR A 129 -8.49 9.01 4.65
C TYR A 129 -7.05 8.98 5.14
N PRO A 130 -6.60 10.05 5.83
CA PRO A 130 -5.28 10.04 6.43
C PRO A 130 -5.22 9.05 7.61
N PHE A 131 -4.00 8.63 7.94
CA PHE A 131 -3.71 7.86 9.14
C PHE A 131 -2.48 8.42 9.84
N GLN A 132 -2.37 8.19 11.13
CA GLN A 132 -1.27 8.66 11.97
C GLN A 132 -0.44 7.49 12.48
N ILE A 133 0.87 7.57 12.31
CA ILE A 133 1.85 6.70 12.93
C ILE A 133 2.37 7.36 14.20
N ILE A 134 2.30 6.65 15.31
CA ILE A 134 2.87 7.01 16.61
C ILE A 134 3.84 5.90 16.98
N GLN A 135 5.14 6.19 16.85
CA GLN A 135 6.21 5.23 17.00
C GLN A 135 6.77 5.26 18.44
N GLY A 136 6.71 4.12 19.11
CA GLY A 136 7.43 3.84 20.33
C GLY A 136 8.51 2.78 20.12
N THR A 137 9.24 2.43 21.18
CA THR A 137 10.37 1.48 21.12
C THR A 137 9.91 0.02 21.00
N GLU A 138 8.88 -0.36 21.73
CA GLU A 138 8.36 -1.73 21.76
C GLU A 138 7.08 -1.91 20.94
N LYS A 139 6.38 -0.81 20.67
CA LYS A 139 5.10 -0.81 19.96
C LYS A 139 4.98 0.43 19.11
N MET A 140 4.35 0.26 17.97
CA MET A 140 3.89 1.36 17.13
C MET A 140 2.37 1.32 17.06
N LEU A 141 1.75 2.48 17.25
CA LEU A 141 0.31 2.64 17.06
C LEU A 141 0.06 3.28 15.70
N ILE A 142 -0.86 2.71 14.92
CA ILE A 142 -1.36 3.31 13.69
C ILE A 142 -2.84 3.57 13.86
N ALA A 143 -3.22 4.85 13.89
CA ALA A 143 -4.61 5.28 13.97
C ALA A 143 -5.08 5.74 12.60
N TYR A 144 -6.16 5.19 12.11
CA TYR A 144 -6.74 5.49 10.80
C TYR A 144 -7.92 6.43 10.93
N GLY A 145 -8.07 7.35 9.99
CA GLY A 145 -9.22 8.26 9.96
C GLY A 145 -10.55 7.57 9.67
N TYR A 146 -10.54 6.39 9.03
CA TYR A 146 -11.75 5.63 8.74
C TYR A 146 -12.15 4.72 9.90
N ALA A 147 -13.45 4.73 10.24
CA ALA A 147 -14.11 3.83 11.18
C ALA A 147 -13.41 3.74 12.57
N GLU A 148 -12.68 4.79 12.97
CA GLU A 148 -11.91 4.80 14.22
C GLU A 148 -10.97 3.60 14.36
N ALA A 149 -10.53 3.05 13.22
CA ALA A 149 -9.66 1.88 13.20
C ALA A 149 -8.30 2.20 13.83
N VAL A 150 -7.85 1.32 14.70
CA VAL A 150 -6.55 1.43 15.35
C VAL A 150 -5.86 0.07 15.27
N ARG A 151 -4.56 0.09 15.06
CA ARG A 151 -3.74 -1.11 14.99
C ARG A 151 -2.46 -0.92 15.81
N THR A 152 -2.09 -1.91 16.61
CA THR A 152 -0.82 -1.98 17.28
C THR A 152 0.13 -2.89 16.51
N VAL A 153 1.29 -2.37 16.13
CA VAL A 153 2.41 -3.15 15.60
C VAL A 153 3.36 -3.43 16.76
N HIS A 154 3.55 -4.70 17.08
CA HIS A 154 4.46 -5.14 18.15
C HIS A 154 5.88 -5.19 17.59
N LEU A 155 6.83 -4.52 18.26
CA LEU A 155 8.24 -4.42 17.86
C LEU A 155 9.18 -5.15 18.82
N ASP A 156 8.65 -5.71 19.89
CA ASP A 156 9.37 -6.23 21.06
C ASP A 156 9.64 -7.74 21.03
N LYS A 157 9.15 -8.46 20.00
CA LYS A 157 9.27 -9.92 19.94
C LYS A 157 9.81 -10.38 18.60
N GLU A 158 10.87 -11.19 18.63
CA GLU A 158 11.41 -11.85 17.44
C GLU A 158 10.47 -12.95 16.90
N ASN A 159 9.68 -13.59 17.79
CA ASN A 159 8.71 -14.62 17.43
C ASN A 159 7.34 -14.28 18.06
N PRO A 160 6.45 -13.63 17.30
CA PRO A 160 5.14 -13.28 17.81
C PRO A 160 4.31 -14.54 18.09
N GLU A 161 3.58 -14.52 19.22
CA GLU A 161 2.57 -15.54 19.46
C GLU A 161 1.48 -15.45 18.39
N PRO A 162 0.86 -16.57 17.98
CA PRO A 162 -0.30 -16.55 17.12
C PRO A 162 -1.41 -15.65 17.70
N ALA A 163 -2.18 -15.04 16.83
CA ALA A 163 -3.36 -14.29 17.26
C ALA A 163 -4.29 -15.21 18.06
N PRO A 164 -4.76 -14.81 19.25
CA PRO A 164 -5.63 -15.66 20.05
C PRO A 164 -7.02 -15.84 19.43
N ILE A 165 -7.45 -14.87 18.61
CA ILE A 165 -8.67 -14.90 17.81
C ILE A 165 -8.40 -14.14 16.51
N ASP A 166 -9.09 -14.54 15.45
CA ASP A 166 -9.07 -13.82 14.17
C ASP A 166 -9.86 -12.51 14.29
N SER A 167 -9.41 -11.49 13.57
CA SER A 167 -10.01 -10.16 13.61
C SER A 167 -9.95 -9.47 12.25
N TRP A 168 -10.69 -8.36 12.09
CA TRP A 168 -10.67 -7.55 10.87
C TRP A 168 -9.28 -7.04 10.52
N MET A 169 -8.53 -6.57 11.51
CA MET A 169 -7.22 -5.91 11.32
C MET A 169 -6.04 -6.87 11.45
N GLY A 170 -6.28 -8.12 11.82
CA GLY A 170 -5.23 -9.08 12.11
C GLY A 170 -4.35 -8.66 13.28
N ARG A 171 -3.26 -9.41 13.49
CA ARG A 171 -2.20 -9.10 14.46
C ARG A 171 -0.93 -8.74 13.71
N SER A 172 -0.36 -7.60 14.04
CA SER A 172 0.80 -7.03 13.37
C SER A 172 2.05 -7.15 14.23
N HIS A 173 3.12 -7.66 13.64
CA HIS A 173 4.45 -7.74 14.23
C HIS A 173 5.46 -7.07 13.29
N GLY A 174 6.26 -6.14 13.83
CA GLY A 174 7.20 -5.34 13.07
C GLY A 174 8.65 -5.64 13.42
N THR A 175 9.50 -5.66 12.41
CA THR A 175 10.96 -5.74 12.52
C THR A 175 11.61 -4.68 11.64
N TRP A 176 12.83 -4.26 11.99
CA TRP A 176 13.58 -3.28 11.20
C TRP A 176 14.59 -3.99 10.31
N ASP A 177 14.49 -3.71 9.00
CA ASP A 177 15.45 -4.11 7.97
C ASP A 177 16.14 -2.83 7.43
N GLY A 178 17.21 -2.42 8.07
CA GLY A 178 17.88 -1.15 7.76
C GLY A 178 16.97 0.06 7.96
N GLU A 179 16.68 0.78 6.88
CA GLU A 179 15.76 1.94 6.87
C GLU A 179 14.29 1.53 6.76
N THR A 180 13.98 0.27 6.53
CA THR A 180 12.63 -0.22 6.27
C THR A 180 12.03 -0.86 7.52
N LEU A 181 10.82 -0.45 7.88
CA LEU A 181 9.98 -1.22 8.79
C LEU A 181 9.28 -2.32 7.99
N VAL A 182 9.48 -3.56 8.37
CA VAL A 182 8.78 -4.74 7.84
C VAL A 182 7.74 -5.17 8.85
N VAL A 183 6.48 -5.30 8.42
CA VAL A 183 5.37 -5.71 9.30
C VAL A 183 4.70 -6.95 8.73
N GLU A 184 4.73 -8.01 9.49
CA GLU A 184 3.99 -9.25 9.20
C GLU A 184 2.63 -9.20 9.90
N VAL A 185 1.58 -9.49 9.13
CA VAL A 185 0.19 -9.47 9.63
C VAL A 185 -0.49 -10.78 9.29
N ALA A 186 -1.13 -11.38 10.27
CA ALA A 186 -1.90 -12.61 10.15
C ALA A 186 -3.05 -12.65 11.17
N GLY A 187 -3.89 -13.67 11.13
CA GLY A 187 -5.04 -13.82 12.02
C GLY A 187 -6.20 -12.90 11.61
N PHE A 188 -6.51 -12.91 10.31
CA PHE A 188 -7.66 -12.22 9.74
C PHE A 188 -8.91 -13.08 9.83
N ASN A 189 -10.08 -12.44 10.00
CA ASN A 189 -11.38 -13.15 10.00
C ASN A 189 -11.89 -13.47 8.59
N GLY A 190 -11.22 -12.96 7.52
CA GLY A 190 -11.60 -13.21 6.13
C GLY A 190 -12.83 -12.43 5.64
N GLU A 191 -13.34 -11.50 6.44
CA GLU A 191 -14.58 -10.76 6.13
C GLU A 191 -14.33 -9.44 5.37
N ALA A 192 -13.08 -8.93 5.38
CA ALA A 192 -12.75 -7.68 4.71
C ALA A 192 -12.56 -7.84 3.20
N TRP A 193 -12.97 -6.82 2.45
CA TRP A 193 -12.58 -6.69 1.05
C TRP A 193 -11.33 -5.81 0.93
N LEU A 194 -10.63 -5.96 -0.20
CA LEU A 194 -9.44 -5.16 -0.49
C LEU A 194 -9.75 -3.84 -1.17
N ASP A 195 -10.88 -3.73 -1.86
CA ASP A 195 -11.35 -2.53 -2.55
C ASP A 195 -12.84 -2.61 -2.89
N ARG A 196 -13.35 -1.56 -3.53
CA ARG A 196 -14.75 -1.50 -3.99
C ARG A 196 -15.01 -2.25 -5.31
N ALA A 197 -13.95 -2.75 -5.98
CA ALA A 197 -14.07 -3.62 -7.14
C ALA A 197 -14.35 -5.09 -6.77
N GLY A 198 -14.50 -5.37 -5.47
CA GLY A 198 -14.85 -6.70 -4.97
C GLY A 198 -13.65 -7.61 -4.76
N ASN A 199 -12.42 -7.07 -4.86
CA ASN A 199 -11.22 -7.81 -4.51
C ASN A 199 -11.26 -8.18 -3.03
N PHE A 200 -10.96 -9.42 -2.69
CA PHE A 200 -11.14 -9.98 -1.34
C PHE A 200 -10.05 -10.97 -0.98
N HIS A 201 -10.04 -11.40 0.27
CA HIS A 201 -9.17 -12.45 0.81
C HIS A 201 -9.94 -13.36 1.76
N GLY A 202 -9.37 -14.51 2.07
CA GLY A 202 -9.87 -15.42 3.11
C GLY A 202 -9.22 -15.18 4.48
N SER A 203 -9.56 -16.01 5.45
CA SER A 203 -8.95 -15.99 6.79
C SER A 203 -7.50 -16.49 6.80
N GLY A 204 -7.08 -17.22 5.76
CA GLY A 204 -5.70 -17.69 5.58
C GLY A 204 -4.72 -16.59 5.15
N LEU A 205 -5.17 -15.35 4.93
CA LEU A 205 -4.33 -14.26 4.46
C LEU A 205 -3.14 -14.01 5.39
N ARG A 206 -1.97 -13.87 4.79
CA ARG A 206 -0.77 -13.28 5.38
C ARG A 206 -0.37 -12.07 4.56
N VAL A 207 -0.03 -10.98 5.25
CA VAL A 207 0.44 -9.75 4.60
C VAL A 207 1.81 -9.41 5.15
N THR A 208 2.76 -9.18 4.25
CA THR A 208 4.06 -8.61 4.59
C THR A 208 4.11 -7.19 4.05
N GLU A 209 4.03 -6.21 4.95
CA GLU A 209 4.10 -4.79 4.61
C GLU A 209 5.53 -4.27 4.77
N ARG A 210 5.93 -3.33 3.94
CA ARG A 210 7.22 -2.63 4.00
C ARG A 210 6.99 -1.14 3.92
N TYR A 211 7.49 -0.41 4.91
CA TYR A 211 7.45 1.05 4.98
C TYR A 211 8.87 1.57 4.88
N THR A 212 9.25 2.09 3.72
CA THR A 212 10.61 2.58 3.43
C THR A 212 10.60 4.09 3.23
N PRO A 213 11.25 4.89 4.08
CA PRO A 213 11.43 6.31 3.82
C PRO A 213 12.18 6.55 2.51
N ILE A 214 11.60 7.35 1.62
CA ILE A 214 12.22 7.72 0.33
C ILE A 214 12.52 9.21 0.24
N SER A 215 11.95 10.01 1.14
CA SER A 215 12.24 11.43 1.34
C SER A 215 11.74 11.85 2.74
N PRO A 216 12.01 13.07 3.21
CA PRO A 216 11.46 13.58 4.48
C PRO A 216 9.93 13.50 4.56
N ASN A 217 9.25 13.55 3.41
CA ASN A 217 7.80 13.69 3.31
C ASN A 217 7.13 12.55 2.51
N ALA A 218 7.87 11.49 2.22
CA ALA A 218 7.30 10.34 1.52
C ALA A 218 7.89 9.01 2.01
N LEU A 219 7.02 8.01 2.16
CA LEU A 219 7.37 6.61 2.36
C LEU A 219 6.98 5.83 1.10
N MET A 220 7.78 4.87 0.70
CA MET A 220 7.33 3.83 -0.20
C MET A 220 6.67 2.73 0.65
N TYR A 221 5.43 2.45 0.34
CA TYR A 221 4.66 1.36 0.93
C TYR A 221 4.55 0.22 -0.06
N GLU A 222 4.86 -0.97 0.39
CA GLU A 222 4.68 -2.22 -0.34
C GLU A 222 3.96 -3.20 0.57
N ALA A 223 2.98 -3.93 0.03
CA ALA A 223 2.35 -5.02 0.77
C ALA A 223 2.27 -6.24 -0.14
N THR A 224 2.86 -7.34 0.29
CA THR A 224 2.76 -8.64 -0.36
C THR A 224 1.69 -9.45 0.35
N LEU A 225 0.72 -9.91 -0.43
CA LEU A 225 -0.43 -10.70 0.02
C LEU A 225 -0.22 -12.16 -0.39
N GLU A 226 -0.42 -13.06 0.56
CA GLU A 226 -0.33 -14.51 0.37
C GLU A 226 -1.53 -15.17 1.04
N ASP A 227 -2.37 -15.83 0.25
CA ASP A 227 -3.53 -16.59 0.69
C ASP A 227 -3.72 -17.78 -0.28
N PRO A 228 -3.15 -18.96 0.02
CA PRO A 228 -3.18 -20.09 -0.91
C PRO A 228 -4.58 -20.62 -1.25
N ASP A 229 -5.57 -20.33 -0.40
CA ASP A 229 -6.94 -20.72 -0.66
C ASP A 229 -7.61 -19.80 -1.72
N VAL A 230 -7.15 -18.55 -1.82
CA VAL A 230 -7.74 -17.53 -2.70
C VAL A 230 -6.87 -17.25 -3.92
N TYR A 231 -5.54 -17.25 -3.75
CA TYR A 231 -4.58 -16.91 -4.80
C TYR A 231 -3.69 -18.09 -5.19
N THR A 232 -3.30 -18.16 -6.45
CA THR A 232 -2.40 -19.20 -6.97
C THR A 232 -0.93 -18.94 -6.64
N ARG A 233 -0.57 -17.70 -6.29
CA ARG A 233 0.76 -17.25 -5.88
C ARG A 233 0.67 -15.95 -5.09
N PRO A 234 1.71 -15.58 -4.31
CA PRO A 234 1.81 -14.24 -3.71
C PRO A 234 1.79 -13.13 -4.77
N TRP A 235 1.24 -11.99 -4.40
CA TRP A 235 1.22 -10.78 -5.24
C TRP A 235 1.42 -9.52 -4.38
N THR A 236 1.80 -8.41 -5.00
CA THR A 236 2.26 -7.22 -4.28
C THR A 236 1.55 -5.96 -4.80
N ILE A 237 1.17 -5.09 -3.88
CA ILE A 237 0.80 -3.70 -4.16
C ILE A 237 1.95 -2.78 -3.76
N LYS A 238 2.10 -1.67 -4.48
CA LYS A 238 3.17 -0.70 -4.24
C LYS A 238 2.70 0.72 -4.53
N MET A 239 2.90 1.63 -3.57
CA MET A 239 2.47 3.01 -3.70
C MET A 239 3.23 3.94 -2.75
N PRO A 240 3.40 5.23 -3.09
CA PRO A 240 3.91 6.21 -2.15
C PRO A 240 2.83 6.63 -1.14
N LEU A 241 3.27 6.86 0.09
CA LEU A 241 2.51 7.54 1.15
C LEU A 241 3.10 8.93 1.32
N TYR A 242 2.27 9.94 1.42
CA TYR A 242 2.67 11.33 1.55
C TYR A 242 2.35 11.88 2.94
N ARG A 243 3.31 12.59 3.52
CA ARG A 243 3.14 13.26 4.81
C ARG A 243 2.22 14.47 4.67
N ARG A 244 1.30 14.65 5.60
CA ARG A 244 0.54 15.89 5.75
C ARG A 244 1.44 16.96 6.35
N LEU A 245 1.58 18.09 5.65
CA LEU A 245 2.54 19.15 5.99
C LEU A 245 1.88 20.42 6.54
N GLU A 246 0.56 20.46 6.65
CA GLU A 246 -0.15 21.60 7.21
C GLU A 246 0.28 21.84 8.66
N GLU A 247 0.50 23.10 9.05
CA GLU A 247 1.02 23.48 10.38
C GLU A 247 0.19 22.88 11.52
N ASN A 248 -1.13 22.77 11.32
CA ASN A 248 -2.06 22.21 12.29
C ASN A 248 -2.61 20.84 11.85
N ALA A 249 -1.82 20.07 11.09
CA ALA A 249 -2.24 18.75 10.67
C ALA A 249 -2.59 17.87 11.88
N ARG A 250 -3.79 17.33 11.86
CA ARG A 250 -4.27 16.38 12.87
C ARG A 250 -5.15 15.34 12.22
N LEU A 251 -5.22 14.18 12.82
CA LEU A 251 -6.20 13.19 12.42
C LEU A 251 -7.58 13.69 12.84
N ILE A 252 -8.44 13.87 11.86
CA ILE A 252 -9.82 14.34 12.09
C ILE A 252 -10.65 13.09 12.35
N GLU A 253 -11.51 13.17 13.37
CA GLU A 253 -12.51 12.13 13.65
C GLU A 253 -13.46 11.99 12.45
N TYR A 254 -13.58 10.79 11.95
CA TYR A 254 -14.53 10.43 10.91
C TYR A 254 -15.44 9.32 11.41
N LYS A 255 -16.72 9.64 11.53
CA LYS A 255 -17.73 8.67 11.91
C LYS A 255 -18.40 8.11 10.66
N CYS A 256 -18.17 6.84 10.40
CA CYS A 256 -18.83 6.16 9.31
C CYS A 256 -20.35 6.09 9.58
N ILE A 257 -21.13 6.27 8.52
CA ILE A 257 -22.58 6.09 8.53
C ILE A 257 -22.90 5.02 7.51
N GLU A 258 -23.53 3.94 7.95
CA GLU A 258 -23.90 2.83 7.07
C GLU A 258 -24.73 3.31 5.89
N PHE A 259 -24.39 2.82 4.71
CA PHE A 259 -25.07 3.15 3.43
C PHE A 259 -25.23 4.66 3.19
N SER A 260 -24.21 5.47 3.55
CA SER A 260 -24.28 6.93 3.44
C SER A 260 -24.58 7.43 2.03
N GLU A 261 -24.06 6.75 1.00
CA GLU A 261 -24.38 7.10 -0.39
C GLU A 261 -25.86 6.92 -0.69
N GLU A 262 -26.48 5.86 -0.20
CA GLU A 262 -27.91 5.62 -0.32
C GLU A 262 -28.73 6.67 0.43
N LEU A 263 -28.30 7.05 1.63
CA LEU A 263 -28.98 8.08 2.43
C LEU A 263 -28.90 9.45 1.77
N LEU A 264 -27.77 9.79 1.17
CA LEU A 264 -27.55 11.10 0.55
C LEU A 264 -28.15 11.20 -0.85
N TYR A 265 -28.06 10.15 -1.64
CA TYR A 265 -28.34 10.18 -3.09
C TYR A 265 -29.44 9.24 -3.54
N GLY A 266 -29.97 8.38 -2.65
CA GLY A 266 -31.00 7.40 -3.01
C GLY A 266 -32.28 8.03 -3.58
N HIS A 267 -32.62 9.24 -3.15
CA HIS A 267 -33.75 10.01 -3.71
C HIS A 267 -33.54 10.48 -5.17
N LEU A 268 -32.29 10.43 -5.66
CA LEU A 268 -31.95 10.77 -7.05
C LEU A 268 -32.00 9.57 -7.99
N ARG A 269 -32.36 8.40 -7.50
CA ARG A 269 -32.52 7.21 -8.35
C ARG A 269 -33.61 7.44 -9.38
N LYS A 270 -33.37 6.95 -10.60
CA LYS A 270 -34.42 6.92 -11.63
C LYS A 270 -35.42 5.84 -11.26
N GLU A 271 -36.70 6.17 -11.29
CA GLU A 271 -37.75 5.15 -11.15
C GLU A 271 -37.66 4.17 -12.33
N SER A 272 -37.71 2.86 -12.01
CA SER A 272 -37.74 1.79 -13.01
C SER A 272 -39.02 1.92 -13.81
N GLY A 273 -38.98 2.57 -15.00
CA GLY A 273 -40.13 2.69 -15.89
C GLY A 273 -40.36 4.06 -16.55
N GLN A 274 -39.42 5.01 -16.41
CA GLN A 274 -39.39 6.25 -17.22
C GLN A 274 -38.40 6.19 -18.35
#